data_90b3fffecd398a4e1a00b55f269c1361
#
_entry.id   90b3fffecd398a4e1a00b55f269c1361
#
_cell.length_a   1.000
_cell.length_b   1.000
_cell.length_c   1.000
_cell.angle_alpha   90.00
_cell.angle_beta   90.00
_cell.angle_gamma   90.00
#
_symmetry.space_group_name_H-M   'P 1'
#
loop_
_entity.id
_entity.type
_entity.pdbx_description
1 polymer ?
#
loop_
_entity_poly.entity_id
_entity_poly.type
_entity_poly.pdbx_seq_one_letter_code
_entity_poly.pdbx_strand_id
1 'polypeptide(L)'
;MLRYTIKEIASVFLNKSTAFMLIIYSLYIISFYPPGEYRCLSFGEYILLAICDTRYFTLIFLALLTVYFVKLTSTPSSMVLSRAETFPRYFVKRTIAMVVFIFFLIAAHVLAASFVRMLGNALFAEIPGLSTVLPKDKLEVLRVYRSLSSSSFAAITVTVLYLTSGYTLYHTLLSALFLLTDTKPALVIVLVNFFVTLCSVQYGIDAWYPALFLKNYISLPYALMCGIFPWSQIIALCVWGLISLLVKKRWWCRNRC
;
A
#
# COMPACT_ATOMS: atom_id res chain seq x y z
N MET A 1 16.97 11.91 -18.59
CA MET A 1 16.31 10.76 -17.95
C MET A 1 15.56 11.13 -16.68
N LEU A 2 16.20 11.73 -15.68
CA LEU A 2 15.53 12.19 -14.44
C LEU A 2 14.30 13.07 -14.72
N ARG A 3 14.38 14.01 -15.66
CA ARG A 3 13.27 14.86 -16.09
C ARG A 3 12.06 14.08 -16.66
N TYR A 4 12.28 12.94 -17.31
CA TYR A 4 11.19 12.10 -17.84
C TYR A 4 10.49 11.36 -16.70
N THR A 5 11.26 10.78 -15.78
CA THR A 5 10.73 10.09 -14.60
C THR A 5 9.95 11.06 -13.70
N ILE A 6 10.46 12.30 -13.52
CA ILE A 6 9.76 13.35 -12.76
C ILE A 6 8.47 13.78 -13.46
N LYS A 7 8.46 13.94 -14.78
CA LYS A 7 7.22 14.25 -15.54
C LYS A 7 6.22 13.11 -15.47
N GLU A 8 6.66 11.87 -15.56
CA GLU A 8 5.82 10.70 -15.43
C GLU A 8 5.20 10.60 -14.03
N ILE A 9 6.01 10.78 -12.97
CA ILE A 9 5.54 10.84 -11.59
C ILE A 9 4.57 12.02 -11.41
N ALA A 10 4.89 13.21 -11.89
CA ALA A 10 4.02 14.38 -11.79
C ALA A 10 2.68 14.19 -12.53
N SER A 11 2.69 13.58 -13.71
CA SER A 11 1.46 13.27 -14.45
C SER A 11 0.58 12.26 -13.72
N VAL A 12 1.20 11.35 -12.98
CA VAL A 12 0.52 10.36 -12.16
C VAL A 12 -0.09 11.01 -10.91
N PHE A 13 0.64 11.92 -10.24
CA PHE A 13 0.13 12.67 -9.08
C PHE A 13 -1.03 13.60 -9.43
N LEU A 14 -0.98 14.25 -10.58
CA LEU A 14 -2.02 15.16 -11.07
C LEU A 14 -3.19 14.43 -11.73
N ASN A 15 -3.21 13.10 -11.69
CA ASN A 15 -4.28 12.31 -12.27
C ASN A 15 -5.55 12.36 -11.40
N LYS A 16 -6.70 12.46 -12.05
CA LYS A 16 -8.04 12.38 -11.41
C LYS A 16 -8.19 11.15 -10.51
N SER A 17 -7.55 10.03 -10.85
CA SER A 17 -7.57 8.80 -10.05
C SER A 17 -6.90 8.97 -8.68
N THR A 18 -5.81 9.71 -8.57
CA THR A 18 -5.13 9.98 -7.29
C THR A 18 -6.00 10.87 -6.39
N ALA A 19 -6.57 11.93 -6.96
CA ALA A 19 -7.51 12.79 -6.23
C ALA A 19 -8.73 12.00 -5.73
N PHE A 20 -9.27 11.12 -6.57
CA PHE A 20 -10.37 10.24 -6.20
C PHE A 20 -10.03 9.29 -5.04
N MET A 21 -8.83 8.68 -5.04
CA MET A 21 -8.36 7.85 -3.93
C MET A 21 -8.29 8.63 -2.62
N LEU A 22 -7.77 9.85 -2.64
CA LEU A 22 -7.68 10.69 -1.44
C LEU A 22 -9.04 11.17 -0.95
N ILE A 23 -9.98 11.44 -1.84
CA ILE A 23 -11.36 11.79 -1.47
C ILE A 23 -12.03 10.59 -0.78
N ILE A 24 -11.94 9.39 -1.36
CA ILE A 24 -12.49 8.15 -0.76
C ILE A 24 -11.87 7.93 0.62
N TYR A 25 -10.57 8.11 0.76
CA TYR A 25 -9.89 7.95 2.05
C TYR A 25 -10.37 8.97 3.08
N SER A 26 -10.50 10.23 2.70
CA SER A 26 -10.99 11.28 3.60
C SER A 26 -12.41 10.98 4.08
N LEU A 27 -13.30 10.56 3.17
CA LEU A 27 -14.66 10.15 3.52
C LEU A 27 -14.67 8.92 4.43
N TYR A 28 -13.79 7.94 4.14
CA TYR A 28 -13.63 6.76 4.97
C TYR A 28 -13.20 7.14 6.40
N ILE A 29 -12.19 8.01 6.55
CA ILE A 29 -11.73 8.45 7.87
C ILE A 29 -12.84 9.17 8.62
N ILE A 30 -13.55 10.08 7.99
CA ILE A 30 -14.66 10.82 8.61
C ILE A 30 -15.74 9.85 9.12
N SER A 31 -16.01 8.77 8.37
CA SER A 31 -17.06 7.79 8.71
C SER A 31 -16.64 6.80 9.80
N PHE A 32 -15.39 6.30 9.76
CA PHE A 32 -14.93 5.23 10.65
C PHE A 32 -14.04 5.71 11.80
N TYR A 33 -13.53 6.92 11.72
CA TYR A 33 -12.68 7.58 12.72
C TYR A 33 -13.14 9.01 12.97
N PRO A 34 -14.44 9.22 13.34
CA PRO A 34 -14.94 10.57 13.50
C PRO A 34 -14.11 11.32 14.54
N PRO A 35 -13.54 12.49 14.20
CA PRO A 35 -12.59 13.18 15.09
C PRO A 35 -13.17 13.52 16.46
N GLY A 36 -14.47 13.68 16.56
CA GLY A 36 -15.20 13.91 17.82
C GLY A 36 -15.09 12.73 18.80
N GLU A 37 -15.18 11.50 18.31
CA GLU A 37 -15.13 10.29 19.14
C GLU A 37 -13.70 9.90 19.56
N TYR A 38 -12.70 10.27 18.77
CA TYR A 38 -11.29 9.92 18.98
C TYR A 38 -10.48 11.06 19.63
N ARG A 39 -11.14 11.98 20.37
CA ARG A 39 -10.48 13.11 21.06
C ARG A 39 -9.47 12.71 22.10
N CYS A 40 -9.67 11.59 22.76
CA CYS A 40 -8.74 11.08 23.78
C CYS A 40 -7.36 10.70 23.23
N LEU A 41 -7.22 10.56 21.90
CA LEU A 41 -5.97 10.23 21.26
C LEU A 41 -5.14 11.49 21.00
N SER A 42 -3.84 11.36 21.17
CA SER A 42 -2.89 12.34 20.67
C SER A 42 -3.00 12.47 19.15
N PHE A 43 -2.56 13.58 18.59
CA PHE A 43 -2.57 13.81 17.13
C PHE A 43 -1.87 12.67 16.38
N GLY A 44 -0.69 12.25 16.84
CA GLY A 44 0.06 11.17 16.21
C GLY A 44 -0.60 9.80 16.32
N GLU A 45 -1.23 9.47 17.46
CA GLU A 45 -1.97 8.21 17.62
C GLU A 45 -3.19 8.13 16.70
N TYR A 46 -3.91 9.23 16.54
CA TYR A 46 -5.02 9.30 15.59
C TYR A 46 -4.56 9.00 14.16
N ILE A 47 -3.51 9.70 13.69
CA ILE A 47 -2.96 9.47 12.36
C ILE A 47 -2.50 8.02 12.22
N LEU A 48 -1.83 7.49 13.23
CA LEU A 48 -1.34 6.13 13.25
C LEU A 48 -2.47 5.12 13.07
N LEU A 49 -3.57 5.27 13.81
CA LEU A 49 -4.75 4.40 13.66
C LEU A 49 -5.35 4.50 12.26
N ALA A 50 -5.45 5.72 11.71
CA ALA A 50 -6.02 5.93 10.39
C ALA A 50 -5.18 5.27 9.27
N ILE A 51 -3.84 5.34 9.33
CA ILE A 51 -2.96 4.71 8.33
C ILE A 51 -2.73 3.22 8.56
N CYS A 52 -3.11 2.70 9.73
CA CYS A 52 -3.03 1.29 10.06
C CYS A 52 -4.33 0.53 9.82
N ASP A 53 -5.36 1.23 9.33
CA ASP A 53 -6.63 0.58 9.06
C ASP A 53 -6.51 -0.46 7.95
N THR A 54 -6.53 -1.72 8.37
CA THR A 54 -6.35 -2.85 7.46
C THR A 54 -7.50 -2.96 6.47
N ARG A 55 -8.74 -2.64 6.86
CA ARG A 55 -9.89 -2.74 5.95
C ARG A 55 -9.75 -1.77 4.79
N TYR A 56 -9.36 -0.53 5.08
CA TYR A 56 -9.13 0.44 4.02
C TYR A 56 -7.96 0.01 3.13
N PHE A 57 -6.78 -0.20 3.71
CA PHE A 57 -5.57 -0.43 2.92
C PHE A 57 -5.55 -1.78 2.21
N THR A 58 -6.06 -2.85 2.80
CA THR A 58 -6.05 -4.17 2.14
C THR A 58 -7.25 -4.46 1.26
N LEU A 59 -8.38 -3.77 1.40
CA LEU A 59 -9.57 -4.01 0.57
C LEU A 59 -9.81 -2.85 -0.39
N ILE A 60 -9.99 -1.63 0.10
CA ILE A 60 -10.38 -0.50 -0.75
C ILE A 60 -9.18 0.01 -1.55
N PHE A 61 -8.12 0.37 -0.86
CA PHE A 61 -6.94 0.96 -1.49
C PHE A 61 -6.20 -0.04 -2.40
N LEU A 62 -6.08 -1.31 -1.99
CA LEU A 62 -5.50 -2.36 -2.81
C LEU A 62 -6.30 -2.57 -4.10
N ALA A 63 -7.64 -2.59 -4.04
CA ALA A 63 -8.49 -2.72 -5.22
C ALA A 63 -8.30 -1.54 -6.19
N LEU A 64 -8.31 -0.31 -5.68
CA LEU A 64 -8.09 0.90 -6.49
C LEU A 64 -6.70 0.90 -7.13
N LEU A 65 -5.65 0.57 -6.37
CA LEU A 65 -4.30 0.44 -6.89
C LEU A 65 -4.18 -0.69 -7.92
N THR A 66 -4.88 -1.81 -7.73
CA THR A 66 -4.88 -2.92 -8.69
C THR A 66 -5.40 -2.47 -10.04
N VAL A 67 -6.54 -1.80 -10.09
CA VAL A 67 -7.10 -1.24 -11.33
C VAL A 67 -6.10 -0.29 -11.99
N TYR A 68 -5.47 0.57 -11.21
CA TYR A 68 -4.47 1.49 -11.68
C TYR A 68 -3.23 0.77 -12.24
N PHE A 69 -2.71 -0.23 -11.53
CA PHE A 69 -1.54 -1.01 -11.96
C PHE A 69 -1.82 -1.82 -13.22
N VAL A 70 -3.00 -2.46 -13.30
CA VAL A 70 -3.42 -3.19 -14.51
C VAL A 70 -3.43 -2.25 -15.72
N LYS A 71 -4.00 -1.06 -15.59
CA LYS A 71 -4.00 -0.06 -16.66
C LYS A 71 -2.59 0.35 -17.08
N LEU A 72 -1.68 0.51 -16.13
CA LEU A 72 -0.28 0.85 -16.40
C LEU A 72 0.49 -0.31 -17.04
N THR A 73 0.23 -1.55 -16.63
CA THR A 73 0.96 -2.73 -17.12
C THR A 73 0.50 -3.18 -18.48
N SER A 74 -0.77 -2.97 -18.83
CA SER A 74 -1.36 -3.40 -20.10
C SER A 74 -0.91 -2.57 -21.32
N THR A 75 -0.24 -1.45 -21.10
CA THR A 75 0.18 -0.54 -22.19
C THR A 75 1.65 -0.14 -22.16
N PRO A 76 2.61 -1.06 -22.29
CA PRO A 76 3.92 -0.64 -22.72
C PRO A 76 3.80 -0.32 -24.23
N SER A 77 3.74 0.96 -24.60
CA SER A 77 3.80 1.31 -25.99
C SER A 77 5.11 0.78 -26.57
N SER A 78 5.07 0.20 -27.78
CA SER A 78 6.26 -0.26 -28.51
C SER A 78 7.32 0.84 -28.61
N MET A 79 6.91 2.12 -28.65
CA MET A 79 7.79 3.29 -28.58
C MET A 79 8.59 3.41 -27.27
N VAL A 80 8.04 3.02 -26.11
CA VAL A 80 8.75 3.07 -24.83
C VAL A 80 9.75 1.93 -24.76
N LEU A 81 9.39 0.76 -25.27
CA LEU A 81 10.31 -0.39 -25.34
C LEU A 81 11.45 -0.17 -26.31
N SER A 82 11.23 0.50 -27.47
CA SER A 82 12.28 0.80 -28.45
C SER A 82 13.28 1.86 -27.96
N ARG A 83 12.87 2.75 -27.04
CA ARG A 83 13.75 3.75 -26.41
C ARG A 83 14.45 3.25 -25.14
N ALA A 84 13.99 2.12 -24.60
CA ALA A 84 14.68 1.47 -23.49
C ALA A 84 15.80 0.61 -24.07
N GLU A 85 17.05 1.00 -23.83
CA GLU A 85 18.25 0.29 -24.31
C GLU A 85 18.22 -1.23 -24.01
N THR A 86 17.57 -1.63 -22.91
CA THR A 86 17.32 -3.03 -22.55
C THR A 86 16.08 -3.13 -21.66
N PHE A 87 15.28 -4.20 -21.84
CA PHE A 87 14.08 -4.45 -21.03
C PHE A 87 14.36 -4.52 -19.51
N PRO A 88 15.43 -5.16 -19.01
CA PRO A 88 15.75 -5.16 -17.58
C PRO A 88 15.96 -3.76 -17.00
N ARG A 89 16.61 -2.85 -17.74
CA ARG A 89 16.78 -1.45 -17.31
C ARG A 89 15.44 -0.71 -17.26
N TYR A 90 14.56 -0.98 -18.20
CA TYR A 90 13.20 -0.44 -18.18
C TYR A 90 12.41 -0.91 -16.96
N PHE A 91 12.45 -2.22 -16.68
CA PHE A 91 11.75 -2.82 -15.53
C PHE A 91 12.22 -2.23 -14.20
N VAL A 92 13.53 -2.12 -13.99
CA VAL A 92 14.10 -1.52 -12.77
C VAL A 92 13.70 -0.05 -12.63
N LYS A 93 13.83 0.75 -13.70
CA LYS A 93 13.44 2.17 -13.70
C LYS A 93 11.96 2.34 -13.36
N ARG A 94 11.10 1.52 -13.94
CA ARG A 94 9.67 1.52 -13.68
C ARG A 94 9.35 1.15 -12.23
N THR A 95 10.03 0.14 -11.69
CA THR A 95 9.87 -0.23 -10.28
C THR A 95 10.28 0.91 -9.36
N ILE A 96 11.40 1.57 -9.60
CA ILE A 96 11.83 2.75 -8.81
C ILE A 96 10.80 3.87 -8.89
N ALA A 97 10.29 4.19 -10.08
CA ALA A 97 9.25 5.20 -10.25
C ALA A 97 7.99 4.84 -9.46
N MET A 98 7.61 3.55 -9.43
CA MET A 98 6.47 3.08 -8.65
C MET A 98 6.70 3.13 -7.14
N VAL A 99 7.89 2.80 -6.65
CA VAL A 99 8.24 2.99 -5.23
C VAL A 99 8.03 4.44 -4.82
N VAL A 100 8.58 5.36 -5.59
CA VAL A 100 8.45 6.80 -5.32
C VAL A 100 6.98 7.24 -5.37
N PHE A 101 6.23 6.79 -6.37
CA PHE A 101 4.79 7.09 -6.48
C PHE A 101 4.00 6.57 -5.28
N ILE A 102 4.17 5.29 -4.91
CA ILE A 102 3.46 4.68 -3.79
C ILE A 102 3.81 5.39 -2.49
N PHE A 103 5.10 5.70 -2.27
CA PHE A 103 5.54 6.44 -1.09
C PHE A 103 4.83 7.79 -0.96
N PHE A 104 4.83 8.59 -2.02
CA PHE A 104 4.16 9.89 -2.00
C PHE A 104 2.64 9.77 -1.87
N LEU A 105 2.03 8.76 -2.47
CA LEU A 105 0.60 8.51 -2.34
C LEU A 105 0.23 8.15 -0.89
N ILE A 106 1.02 7.31 -0.22
CA ILE A 106 0.81 7.00 1.20
C ILE A 106 1.08 8.23 2.07
N ALA A 107 2.12 9.02 1.78
CA ALA A 107 2.36 10.27 2.48
C ALA A 107 1.18 11.25 2.32
N ALA A 108 0.55 11.31 1.15
CA ALA A 108 -0.65 12.10 0.93
C ALA A 108 -1.85 11.60 1.77
N HIS A 109 -1.96 10.28 2.01
CA HIS A 109 -2.96 9.73 2.94
C HIS A 109 -2.68 10.18 4.39
N VAL A 110 -1.42 10.22 4.81
CA VAL A 110 -1.03 10.77 6.14
C VAL A 110 -1.43 12.24 6.24
N LEU A 111 -1.19 13.04 5.20
CA LEU A 111 -1.60 14.45 5.17
C LEU A 111 -3.12 14.59 5.21
N ALA A 112 -3.86 13.76 4.47
CA ALA A 112 -5.33 13.76 4.50
C ALA A 112 -5.87 13.42 5.90
N ALA A 113 -5.33 12.40 6.57
CA ALA A 113 -5.68 12.06 7.94
C ALA A 113 -5.38 13.22 8.92
N SER A 114 -4.22 13.87 8.75
CA SER A 114 -3.83 15.03 9.55
C SER A 114 -4.80 16.19 9.36
N PHE A 115 -5.20 16.47 8.13
CA PHE A 115 -6.15 17.52 7.79
C PHE A 115 -7.55 17.24 8.37
N VAL A 116 -8.05 16.01 8.24
CA VAL A 116 -9.32 15.60 8.84
C VAL A 116 -9.30 15.77 10.36
N ARG A 117 -8.18 15.39 11.00
CA ARG A 117 -8.02 15.57 12.46
C ARG A 117 -8.03 17.05 12.87
N MET A 118 -7.32 17.91 12.12
CA MET A 118 -7.27 19.35 12.39
C MET A 118 -8.66 20.00 12.23
N LEU A 119 -9.36 19.70 11.14
CA LEU A 119 -10.72 20.18 10.92
C LEU A 119 -11.68 19.67 11.99
N GLY A 120 -11.59 18.41 12.37
CA GLY A 120 -12.43 17.82 13.40
C GLY A 120 -12.23 18.50 14.75
N ASN A 121 -10.99 18.80 15.12
CA ASN A 121 -10.71 19.55 16.35
C ASN A 121 -11.30 20.97 16.32
N ALA A 122 -11.27 21.63 15.16
CA ALA A 122 -11.81 22.98 15.01
C ALA A 122 -13.35 23.00 15.03
N LEU A 123 -13.99 22.01 14.36
CA LEU A 123 -15.46 21.99 14.21
C LEU A 123 -16.20 21.40 15.42
N PHE A 124 -15.59 20.46 16.14
CA PHE A 124 -16.23 19.71 17.23
C PHE A 124 -15.65 20.06 18.61
N ALA A 125 -15.03 21.24 18.76
CA ALA A 125 -14.35 21.64 20.00
C ALA A 125 -15.25 21.63 21.26
N GLU A 126 -16.57 21.71 21.11
CA GLU A 126 -17.49 22.02 22.20
C GLU A 126 -18.60 20.99 22.47
N ILE A 127 -18.49 19.72 22.07
CA ILE A 127 -19.50 18.74 22.46
C ILE A 127 -19.10 18.09 23.79
N PRO A 128 -19.64 18.54 24.95
CA PRO A 128 -19.36 17.91 26.23
C PRO A 128 -20.07 16.55 26.31
N GLY A 129 -19.38 15.54 26.80
CA GLY A 129 -20.01 14.30 27.25
C GLY A 129 -19.88 13.07 26.35
N LEU A 130 -19.18 13.11 25.22
CA LEU A 130 -18.80 11.87 24.54
C LEU A 130 -17.69 11.15 25.33
N SER A 131 -18.10 10.19 26.13
CA SER A 131 -17.16 9.28 26.80
C SER A 131 -16.55 8.33 25.76
N THR A 132 -15.32 8.60 25.41
CA THR A 132 -14.61 7.90 24.36
C THR A 132 -13.91 6.68 24.90
N VAL A 133 -14.63 5.58 25.01
CA VAL A 133 -14.01 4.25 25.22
C VAL A 133 -13.57 3.76 23.86
N LEU A 134 -12.28 3.78 23.61
CA LEU A 134 -11.71 3.20 22.39
C LEU A 134 -12.07 1.70 22.28
N PRO A 135 -12.52 1.23 21.11
CA PRO A 135 -12.72 -0.18 20.85
C PRO A 135 -11.46 -1.00 21.17
N LYS A 136 -11.62 -2.21 21.72
CA LYS A 136 -10.51 -3.05 22.17
C LYS A 136 -9.49 -3.34 21.07
N ASP A 137 -9.95 -3.57 19.83
CA ASP A 137 -9.11 -3.79 18.66
C ASP A 137 -8.20 -2.59 18.35
N LYS A 138 -8.70 -1.37 18.53
CA LYS A 138 -7.93 -0.13 18.32
C LYS A 138 -6.89 0.09 19.42
N LEU A 139 -7.25 -0.26 20.67
CA LEU A 139 -6.30 -0.22 21.79
C LEU A 139 -5.16 -1.22 21.60
N GLU A 140 -5.46 -2.41 21.08
CA GLU A 140 -4.46 -3.44 20.81
C GLU A 140 -3.46 -2.98 19.73
N VAL A 141 -3.95 -2.42 18.64
CA VAL A 141 -3.10 -1.81 17.61
C VAL A 141 -2.17 -0.76 18.20
N LEU A 142 -2.68 0.18 19.01
CA LEU A 142 -1.84 1.20 19.66
C LEU A 142 -0.82 0.60 20.62
N ARG A 143 -1.20 -0.46 21.36
CA ARG A 143 -0.27 -1.16 22.26
C ARG A 143 0.89 -1.78 21.52
N VAL A 144 0.62 -2.44 20.39
CA VAL A 144 1.65 -3.02 19.52
C VAL A 144 2.59 -1.94 18.99
N TYR A 145 2.07 -0.77 18.60
CA TYR A 145 2.93 0.34 18.17
C TYR A 145 3.75 0.97 19.28
N ARG A 146 3.19 1.09 20.48
CA ARG A 146 3.95 1.60 21.64
C ARG A 146 5.08 0.64 22.06
N SER A 147 4.93 -0.66 21.82
CA SER A 147 6.03 -1.62 22.00
C SER A 147 7.12 -1.49 20.94
N LEU A 148 6.78 -1.04 19.73
CA LEU A 148 7.73 -0.84 18.63
C LEU A 148 8.49 0.49 18.79
N SER A 149 7.81 1.55 19.19
CA SER A 149 8.40 2.89 19.33
C SER A 149 7.64 3.74 20.35
N SER A 150 8.38 4.45 21.21
CA SER A 150 7.83 5.46 22.11
C SER A 150 7.34 6.72 21.39
N SER A 151 7.82 6.96 20.15
CA SER A 151 7.47 8.13 19.34
C SER A 151 6.42 7.77 18.29
N SER A 152 5.25 8.42 18.32
CA SER A 152 4.23 8.28 17.29
C SER A 152 4.74 8.64 15.90
N PHE A 153 5.64 9.62 15.80
CA PHE A 153 6.24 10.00 14.51
C PHE A 153 7.11 8.89 13.92
N ALA A 154 7.95 8.24 14.75
CA ALA A 154 8.74 7.11 14.30
C ALA A 154 7.85 5.93 13.89
N ALA A 155 6.78 5.64 14.65
CA ALA A 155 5.81 4.60 14.31
C ALA A 155 5.10 4.90 12.97
N ILE A 156 4.68 6.15 12.72
CA ILE A 156 4.09 6.59 11.44
C ILE A 156 5.10 6.37 10.30
N THR A 157 6.35 6.78 10.49
CA THR A 157 7.40 6.64 9.46
C THR A 157 7.63 5.16 9.11
N VAL A 158 7.77 4.30 10.11
CA VAL A 158 7.93 2.85 9.90
C VAL A 158 6.71 2.27 9.16
N THR A 159 5.50 2.68 9.52
CA THR A 159 4.27 2.24 8.85
C THR A 159 4.23 2.68 7.39
N VAL A 160 4.58 3.93 7.09
CA VAL A 160 4.64 4.45 5.72
C VAL A 160 5.64 3.65 4.88
N LEU A 161 6.82 3.38 5.42
CA LEU A 161 7.83 2.58 4.74
C LEU A 161 7.37 1.13 4.53
N TYR A 162 6.71 0.55 5.53
CA TYR A 162 6.17 -0.81 5.44
C TYR A 162 5.08 -0.93 4.38
N LEU A 163 4.10 -0.04 4.38
CA LEU A 163 3.06 0.04 3.36
C LEU A 163 3.66 0.22 1.95
N THR A 164 4.65 1.12 1.83
CA THR A 164 5.34 1.36 0.55
C THR A 164 6.02 0.08 0.04
N SER A 165 6.72 -0.63 0.91
CA SER A 165 7.37 -1.91 0.60
C SER A 165 6.35 -2.97 0.15
N GLY A 166 5.27 -3.15 0.90
CA GLY A 166 4.23 -4.13 0.60
C GLY A 166 3.52 -3.88 -0.73
N TYR A 167 3.13 -2.64 -1.01
CA TYR A 167 2.50 -2.29 -2.29
C TYR A 167 3.48 -2.35 -3.47
N THR A 168 4.76 -2.06 -3.24
CA THR A 168 5.81 -2.23 -4.26
C THR A 168 5.98 -3.71 -4.60
N LEU A 169 6.01 -4.58 -3.59
CA LEU A 169 6.03 -6.03 -3.79
C LEU A 169 4.83 -6.47 -4.63
N TYR A 170 3.62 -6.05 -4.24
CA TYR A 170 2.39 -6.37 -4.97
C TYR A 170 2.44 -5.90 -6.43
N HIS A 171 2.85 -4.65 -6.68
CA HIS A 171 3.03 -4.14 -8.05
C HIS A 171 4.03 -4.97 -8.85
N THR A 172 5.13 -5.39 -8.23
CA THR A 172 6.16 -6.18 -8.89
C THR A 172 5.65 -7.57 -9.25
N LEU A 173 4.93 -8.24 -8.34
CA LEU A 173 4.26 -9.52 -8.58
C LEU A 173 3.25 -9.41 -9.73
N LEU A 174 2.44 -8.37 -9.72
CA LEU A 174 1.43 -8.12 -10.74
C LEU A 174 2.08 -7.85 -12.10
N SER A 175 3.12 -7.05 -12.15
CA SER A 175 3.87 -6.79 -13.37
C SER A 175 4.54 -8.05 -13.93
N ALA A 176 5.10 -8.89 -13.08
CA ALA A 176 5.67 -10.17 -13.48
C ALA A 176 4.58 -11.12 -14.01
N LEU A 177 3.43 -11.17 -13.35
CA LEU A 177 2.30 -11.98 -13.78
C LEU A 177 1.84 -11.63 -15.19
N PHE A 178 1.64 -10.33 -15.50
CA PHE A 178 1.27 -9.86 -16.82
C PHE A 178 2.36 -10.07 -17.89
N LEU A 179 3.63 -10.17 -17.48
CA LEU A 179 4.72 -10.50 -18.38
C LEU A 179 4.84 -12.00 -18.66
N LEU A 180 4.46 -12.83 -17.70
CA LEU A 180 4.63 -14.29 -17.77
C LEU A 180 3.41 -15.00 -18.33
N THR A 181 2.23 -14.41 -18.19
CA THR A 181 0.95 -15.00 -18.60
C THR A 181 0.19 -14.06 -19.55
N ASP A 182 -0.81 -14.59 -20.23
CA ASP A 182 -1.73 -13.77 -21.00
C ASP A 182 -2.65 -12.96 -20.08
N THR A 183 -3.24 -11.90 -20.60
CA THR A 183 -4.05 -10.95 -19.84
C THR A 183 -5.23 -11.60 -19.12
N LYS A 184 -5.92 -12.56 -19.79
CA LYS A 184 -7.10 -13.22 -19.19
C LYS A 184 -6.76 -14.05 -17.96
N PRO A 185 -5.80 -15.04 -18.00
CA PRO A 185 -5.42 -15.78 -16.82
C PRO A 185 -4.78 -14.88 -15.74
N ALA A 186 -4.05 -13.83 -16.11
CA ALA A 186 -3.51 -12.87 -15.15
C ALA A 186 -4.63 -12.21 -14.34
N LEU A 187 -5.70 -11.75 -14.98
CA LEU A 187 -6.85 -11.14 -14.31
C LEU A 187 -7.56 -12.13 -13.37
N VAL A 188 -7.70 -13.41 -13.77
CA VAL A 188 -8.28 -14.42 -12.89
C VAL A 188 -7.45 -14.60 -11.63
N ILE A 189 -6.12 -14.70 -11.76
CA ILE A 189 -5.21 -14.83 -10.61
C ILE A 189 -5.31 -13.60 -9.68
N VAL A 190 -5.42 -12.40 -10.25
CA VAL A 190 -5.60 -11.15 -9.48
C VAL A 190 -6.92 -11.18 -8.70
N LEU A 191 -8.01 -11.61 -9.32
CA LEU A 191 -9.32 -11.73 -8.66
C LEU A 191 -9.29 -12.79 -7.54
N VAL A 192 -8.68 -13.93 -7.78
CA VAL A 192 -8.51 -14.98 -6.75
C VAL A 192 -7.68 -14.45 -5.59
N ASN A 193 -6.56 -13.76 -5.85
CA ASN A 193 -5.74 -13.19 -4.79
C ASN A 193 -6.50 -12.13 -3.98
N PHE A 194 -7.32 -11.29 -4.64
CA PHE A 194 -8.16 -10.32 -3.95
C PHE A 194 -9.19 -11.02 -3.07
N PHE A 195 -9.86 -12.08 -3.55
CA PHE A 195 -10.80 -12.86 -2.79
C PHE A 195 -10.15 -13.54 -1.58
N VAL A 196 -8.97 -14.15 -1.74
CA VAL A 196 -8.19 -14.74 -0.65
C VAL A 196 -7.81 -13.68 0.40
N THR A 197 -7.43 -12.48 -0.05
CA THR A 197 -7.12 -11.36 0.85
C THR A 197 -8.37 -10.92 1.63
N LEU A 198 -9.53 -10.84 0.97
CA LEU A 198 -10.81 -10.54 1.60
C LEU A 198 -11.14 -11.59 2.69
N CYS A 199 -11.05 -12.86 2.37
CA CYS A 199 -11.27 -13.95 3.32
C CYS A 199 -10.27 -13.88 4.50
N SER A 200 -9.02 -13.56 4.24
CA SER A 200 -8.00 -13.39 5.27
C SER A 200 -8.34 -12.26 6.25
N VAL A 201 -8.83 -11.13 5.74
CA VAL A 201 -9.23 -9.98 6.58
C VAL A 201 -10.48 -10.30 7.39
N GLN A 202 -11.44 -11.02 6.79
CA GLN A 202 -12.73 -11.30 7.43
C GLN A 202 -12.70 -12.46 8.43
N TYR A 203 -11.97 -13.53 8.10
CA TYR A 203 -11.99 -14.79 8.86
C TYR A 203 -10.68 -15.15 9.55
N GLY A 204 -9.62 -14.33 9.38
CA GLY A 204 -8.34 -14.56 10.03
C GLY A 204 -7.62 -15.85 9.62
N ILE A 205 -7.87 -16.35 8.41
CA ILE A 205 -7.28 -17.61 7.90
C ILE A 205 -5.75 -17.54 7.74
N ASP A 206 -5.19 -16.35 7.76
CA ASP A 206 -3.75 -16.08 7.69
C ASP A 206 -2.98 -16.49 8.96
N ALA A 207 -3.68 -16.77 10.08
CA ALA A 207 -3.04 -17.22 11.31
C ALA A 207 -2.27 -18.54 11.15
N TRP A 208 -2.65 -19.39 10.19
CA TRP A 208 -2.02 -20.70 9.96
C TRP A 208 -0.71 -20.58 9.17
N TYR A 209 -0.66 -19.72 8.16
CA TYR A 209 0.53 -19.50 7.32
C TYR A 209 0.70 -18.01 6.99
N PRO A 210 1.10 -17.18 7.97
CA PRO A 210 1.12 -15.72 7.80
C PRO A 210 1.94 -15.23 6.60
N ALA A 211 3.03 -15.94 6.28
CA ALA A 211 3.92 -15.57 5.18
C ALA A 211 3.31 -15.71 3.78
N LEU A 212 2.19 -16.42 3.62
CA LEU A 212 1.54 -16.62 2.32
C LEU A 212 0.52 -15.52 2.00
N PHE A 213 0.12 -14.71 2.97
CA PHE A 213 -0.95 -13.74 2.79
C PHE A 213 -0.43 -12.32 2.57
N LEU A 214 -0.84 -11.72 1.46
CA LEU A 214 -0.45 -10.36 1.08
C LEU A 214 -0.81 -9.32 2.17
N LYS A 215 -1.89 -9.53 2.92
CA LYS A 215 -2.30 -8.67 4.03
C LYS A 215 -1.14 -8.39 4.99
N ASN A 216 -0.36 -9.43 5.31
CA ASN A 216 0.72 -9.34 6.28
C ASN A 216 1.98 -8.61 5.74
N TYR A 217 2.07 -8.39 4.43
CA TYR A 217 3.11 -7.55 3.83
C TYR A 217 2.68 -6.09 3.66
N ILE A 218 1.38 -5.83 3.73
CA ILE A 218 0.80 -4.49 3.62
C ILE A 218 0.51 -3.91 5.01
N SER A 219 0.00 -4.72 5.95
CA SER A 219 -0.42 -4.25 7.26
C SER A 219 0.64 -4.55 8.33
N LEU A 220 1.37 -3.51 8.76
CA LEU A 220 2.39 -3.63 9.81
C LEU A 220 1.81 -4.17 11.15
N PRO A 221 0.61 -3.75 11.64
CA PRO A 221 0.06 -4.33 12.87
C PRO A 221 -0.09 -5.84 12.81
N TYR A 222 -0.60 -6.37 11.69
CA TYR A 222 -0.74 -7.82 11.53
C TYR A 222 0.60 -8.53 11.43
N ALA A 223 1.58 -7.95 10.75
CA ALA A 223 2.92 -8.51 10.67
C ALA A 223 3.59 -8.59 12.04
N LEU A 224 3.35 -7.61 12.91
CA LEU A 224 3.84 -7.59 14.28
C LEU A 224 3.10 -8.60 15.16
N MET A 225 1.76 -8.66 15.08
CA MET A 225 0.92 -9.61 15.82
C MET A 225 1.23 -11.07 15.45
N CYS A 226 1.48 -11.35 14.18
CA CYS A 226 1.83 -12.68 13.68
C CYS A 226 3.32 -13.04 13.83
N GLY A 227 4.14 -12.12 14.34
CA GLY A 227 5.58 -12.35 14.57
C GLY A 227 6.41 -12.50 13.29
N ILE A 228 5.88 -12.14 12.13
CA ILE A 228 6.61 -12.23 10.84
C ILE A 228 7.44 -10.99 10.51
N PHE A 229 7.30 -9.91 11.28
CA PHE A 229 8.18 -8.75 11.17
C PHE A 229 9.49 -9.01 11.94
N PRO A 230 10.70 -8.77 11.40
CA PRO A 230 11.02 -8.15 10.11
C PRO A 230 11.14 -9.12 8.91
N TRP A 231 10.88 -10.42 9.10
CA TRP A 231 11.04 -11.45 8.06
C TRP A 231 10.26 -11.16 6.79
N SER A 232 9.08 -10.55 6.93
CA SER A 232 8.25 -10.13 5.77
C SER A 232 9.03 -9.24 4.79
N GLN A 233 9.89 -8.34 5.27
CA GLN A 233 10.68 -7.46 4.43
C GLN A 233 11.81 -8.22 3.73
N ILE A 234 12.45 -9.17 4.41
CA ILE A 234 13.48 -10.04 3.83
C ILE A 234 12.86 -10.89 2.73
N ILE A 235 11.71 -11.51 2.99
CA ILE A 235 10.97 -12.31 1.99
C ILE A 235 10.58 -11.42 0.80
N ALA A 236 10.08 -10.21 1.02
CA ALA A 236 9.73 -9.27 -0.03
C ALA A 236 10.93 -8.94 -0.93
N LEU A 237 12.11 -8.71 -0.35
CA LEU A 237 13.35 -8.46 -1.09
C LEU A 237 13.80 -9.69 -1.88
N CYS A 238 13.74 -10.89 -1.28
CA CYS A 238 14.07 -12.15 -1.96
C CYS A 238 13.13 -12.39 -3.15
N VAL A 239 11.82 -12.24 -2.96
CA VAL A 239 10.82 -12.39 -4.02
C VAL A 239 11.06 -11.37 -5.13
N TRP A 240 11.32 -10.12 -4.79
CA TRP A 240 11.66 -9.09 -5.77
C TRP A 240 12.93 -9.44 -6.57
N GLY A 241 13.97 -9.94 -5.91
CA GLY A 241 15.21 -10.42 -6.56
C GLY A 241 14.95 -11.57 -7.53
N LEU A 242 14.18 -12.59 -7.10
CA LEU A 242 13.80 -13.73 -7.94
C LEU A 242 12.99 -13.31 -9.17
N ILE A 243 12.01 -12.44 -9.00
CA ILE A 243 11.21 -11.91 -10.11
C ILE A 243 12.10 -11.16 -11.11
N SER A 244 13.01 -10.33 -10.62
CA SER A 244 13.93 -9.57 -11.48
C SER A 244 14.84 -10.51 -12.31
N LEU A 245 15.29 -11.64 -11.74
CA LEU A 245 16.05 -12.66 -12.45
C LEU A 245 15.22 -13.41 -13.49
N LEU A 246 13.96 -13.79 -13.15
CA LEU A 246 13.04 -14.47 -14.07
C LEU A 246 12.69 -13.59 -15.26
N VAL A 247 12.40 -12.32 -15.02
CA VAL A 247 12.12 -11.33 -16.06
C VAL A 247 13.32 -11.18 -16.99
N LYS A 248 14.55 -11.08 -16.43
CA LYS A 248 15.79 -11.01 -17.21
C LYS A 248 15.99 -12.24 -18.07
N LYS A 249 15.79 -13.45 -17.50
CA LYS A 249 15.95 -14.73 -18.22
C LYS A 249 14.98 -14.84 -19.39
N ARG A 250 13.68 -14.54 -19.17
CA ARG A 250 12.65 -14.66 -20.21
C ARG A 250 12.85 -13.64 -21.34
N TRP A 251 13.22 -12.40 -21.02
CA TRP A 251 13.56 -11.42 -22.03
C TRP A 251 14.74 -11.85 -22.89
N TRP A 252 15.77 -12.41 -22.25
CA TRP A 252 16.95 -12.94 -22.94
C TRP A 252 16.61 -14.09 -23.88
N CYS A 253 15.75 -15.03 -23.46
CA CYS A 253 15.31 -16.13 -24.32
C CYS A 253 14.46 -15.65 -25.51
N ARG A 254 13.62 -14.64 -25.33
CA ARG A 254 12.71 -14.14 -26.37
C ARG A 254 13.41 -13.31 -27.46
N ASN A 255 14.55 -12.72 -27.16
CA ASN A 255 15.30 -11.88 -28.12
C ASN A 255 16.48 -12.62 -28.79
N ARG A 256 16.69 -13.90 -28.48
CA ARG A 256 17.68 -14.75 -29.16
C ARG A 256 17.06 -15.72 -30.19
N CYS A 257 15.74 -15.81 -30.23
CA CYS A 257 14.97 -16.47 -31.29
C CYS A 257 14.42 -15.45 -32.24
#